data_c707837c8594a61e0924b24d66989d20
#
_entry.id   c707837c8594a61e0924b24d66989d20
#
_cell.length_a   1.000
_cell.length_b   1.000
_cell.length_c   1.000
_cell.angle_alpha   90.00
_cell.angle_beta   90.00
_cell.angle_gamma   90.00
#
_symmetry.space_group_name_H-M   'P 1'
#
loop_
_entity.id
_entity.type
_entity.pdbx_description
1 polymer ?
#
loop_
_entity_poly.entity_id
_entity_poly.type
_entity_poly.pdbx_seq_one_letter_code
_entity_poly.pdbx_strand_id
1 'polypeptide(L)'
;MFFVDGYFLLQTSTFPDLPRRALVTGASRGIGRAIAHALARSGYDVALISRSLDSLQPVQEELAACGVVAKAYAVDLAHTEGLQGRIAEVLADFGSLSVVVNNAGMGYTGAIATTPLADWQRVIDLNLTSVFQCIQAVLPTLRAGGGGTIVNISSVAAKSAFPDWGAYSVSKAALVALSRVLAVEERSHGIRVVTVSPGAVNTPIWDTDTVQADFDRSSMLSPEVVAQTVLHTILLPSQAVIEDLTLMPAGGAL
;
A
#
# COMPACT_ATOMS: atom_id res chain seq x y z
N MET A 1 -27.37 6.26 -14.32
CA MET A 1 -26.69 5.07 -14.87
C MET A 1 -25.86 5.57 -16.05
N PHE A 2 -24.57 5.78 -15.85
CA PHE A 2 -23.66 6.27 -16.89
C PHE A 2 -22.67 5.16 -17.24
N PHE A 3 -22.52 4.85 -18.53
CA PHE A 3 -21.48 3.94 -19.05
C PHE A 3 -20.27 4.80 -19.41
N VAL A 4 -19.12 4.51 -18.86
CA VAL A 4 -17.84 5.01 -19.34
C VAL A 4 -16.96 3.79 -19.54
N ASP A 5 -16.50 3.58 -20.79
CA ASP A 5 -15.52 2.56 -21.23
C ASP A 5 -15.79 1.11 -20.79
N GLY A 6 -17.04 0.65 -20.88
CA GLY A 6 -17.37 -0.77 -20.76
C GLY A 6 -17.33 -1.35 -19.33
N TYR A 7 -17.10 -0.56 -18.30
CA TYR A 7 -17.14 -1.00 -16.90
C TYR A 7 -18.45 -0.62 -16.24
N PHE A 8 -19.06 -1.59 -15.56
CA PHE A 8 -20.23 -1.39 -14.72
C PHE A 8 -19.77 -0.61 -13.47
N LEU A 9 -19.91 0.69 -13.47
CA LEU A 9 -19.77 1.49 -12.24
C LEU A 9 -20.95 1.14 -11.33
N LEU A 10 -20.74 0.21 -10.42
CA LEU A 10 -21.60 0.07 -9.24
C LEU A 10 -21.46 1.36 -8.43
N GLN A 11 -22.39 2.31 -8.68
CA GLN A 11 -22.53 3.55 -7.91
C GLN A 11 -23.17 3.29 -6.54
N THR A 12 -22.68 2.30 -5.82
CA THR A 12 -22.97 2.20 -4.39
C THR A 12 -21.70 2.58 -3.67
N SER A 13 -21.67 3.78 -3.08
CA SER A 13 -20.62 4.17 -2.15
C SER A 13 -20.42 3.03 -1.16
N THR A 14 -19.21 2.52 -1.06
CA THR A 14 -18.83 1.46 -0.12
C THR A 14 -19.15 1.86 1.31
N PHE A 15 -19.04 3.15 1.59
CA PHE A 15 -19.39 3.85 2.81
C PHE A 15 -19.99 5.18 2.38
N PRO A 16 -21.31 5.30 2.24
CA PRO A 16 -21.96 6.48 1.64
C PRO A 16 -21.67 7.80 2.37
N ASP A 17 -21.36 7.73 3.66
CA ASP A 17 -21.11 8.88 4.52
C ASP A 17 -19.63 9.19 4.73
N LEU A 18 -18.70 8.36 4.21
CA LEU A 18 -17.27 8.58 4.38
C LEU A 18 -16.69 9.46 3.26
N PRO A 19 -15.71 10.33 3.58
CA PRO A 19 -15.03 11.13 2.58
C PRO A 19 -14.27 10.24 1.60
N ARG A 20 -14.31 10.56 0.31
CA ARG A 20 -13.46 9.89 -0.69
C ARG A 20 -12.04 10.44 -0.62
N ARG A 21 -11.34 10.11 0.44
CA ARG A 21 -9.96 10.52 0.68
C ARG A 21 -9.09 9.33 1.05
N ALA A 22 -7.95 9.24 0.39
CA ALA A 22 -7.00 8.15 0.56
C ALA A 22 -5.61 8.68 0.91
N LEU A 23 -4.86 7.89 1.68
CA LEU A 23 -3.43 8.08 1.91
C LEU A 23 -2.70 6.89 1.30
N VAL A 24 -1.66 7.16 0.48
CA VAL A 24 -0.85 6.14 -0.17
C VAL A 24 0.62 6.35 0.17
N THR A 25 1.25 5.37 0.80
CA THR A 25 2.69 5.39 1.07
C THR A 25 3.49 4.78 -0.07
N GLY A 26 4.71 5.30 -0.32
CA GLY A 26 5.53 4.87 -1.46
C GLY A 26 4.90 5.24 -2.81
N ALA A 27 4.22 6.39 -2.88
CA ALA A 27 3.38 6.80 -3.99
C ALA A 27 4.14 7.33 -5.21
N SER A 28 5.47 7.52 -5.14
CA SER A 28 6.24 8.16 -6.21
C SER A 28 6.49 7.27 -7.44
N ARG A 29 6.39 5.94 -7.30
CA ARG A 29 6.69 4.98 -8.38
C ARG A 29 6.03 3.63 -8.17
N GLY A 30 6.07 2.76 -9.18
CA GLY A 30 5.65 1.37 -9.10
C GLY A 30 4.19 1.20 -8.66
N ILE A 31 3.94 0.22 -7.80
CA ILE A 31 2.60 -0.14 -7.32
C ILE A 31 1.91 1.05 -6.64
N GLY A 32 2.61 1.80 -5.78
CA GLY A 32 2.03 2.92 -5.06
C GLY A 32 1.55 4.04 -5.97
N ARG A 33 2.33 4.40 -7.01
CA ARG A 33 1.90 5.36 -8.03
C ARG A 33 0.69 4.87 -8.80
N ALA A 34 0.69 3.60 -9.22
CA ALA A 34 -0.43 3.02 -9.95
C ALA A 34 -1.72 3.00 -9.10
N ILE A 35 -1.62 2.68 -7.79
CA ILE A 35 -2.75 2.72 -6.85
C ILE A 35 -3.26 4.16 -6.69
N ALA A 36 -2.37 5.14 -6.53
CA ALA A 36 -2.75 6.54 -6.42
C ALA A 36 -3.55 7.00 -7.66
N HIS A 37 -3.11 6.63 -8.87
CA HIS A 37 -3.85 6.90 -10.11
C HIS A 37 -5.21 6.20 -10.17
N ALA A 38 -5.29 4.93 -9.77
CA ALA A 38 -6.55 4.19 -9.77
C ALA A 38 -7.58 4.82 -8.81
N LEU A 39 -7.13 5.26 -7.63
CA LEU A 39 -7.94 5.98 -6.65
C LEU A 39 -8.41 7.34 -7.19
N ALA A 40 -7.51 8.14 -7.75
CA ALA A 40 -7.84 9.45 -8.32
C ALA A 40 -8.88 9.36 -9.44
N ARG A 41 -8.72 8.41 -10.39
CA ARG A 41 -9.71 8.14 -11.46
C ARG A 41 -11.06 7.68 -10.91
N SER A 42 -11.08 7.15 -9.69
CA SER A 42 -12.32 6.75 -8.99
C SER A 42 -12.87 7.86 -8.10
N GLY A 43 -12.34 9.10 -8.20
CA GLY A 43 -12.82 10.28 -7.50
C GLY A 43 -12.37 10.39 -6.05
N TYR A 44 -11.25 9.75 -5.69
CA TYR A 44 -10.63 9.93 -4.38
C TYR A 44 -9.61 11.07 -4.41
N ASP A 45 -9.68 11.98 -3.44
CA ASP A 45 -8.55 12.85 -3.11
C ASP A 45 -7.42 12.00 -2.52
N VAL A 46 -6.15 12.31 -2.83
CA VAL A 46 -5.03 11.45 -2.45
C VAL A 46 -3.91 12.21 -1.75
N ALA A 47 -3.60 11.82 -0.52
CA ALA A 47 -2.35 12.16 0.15
C ALA A 47 -1.25 11.21 -0.31
N LEU A 48 -0.22 11.76 -0.94
CA LEU A 48 0.91 11.04 -1.50
C LEU A 48 2.11 11.11 -0.55
N ILE A 49 2.62 9.99 -0.08
CA ILE A 49 3.79 9.95 0.80
C ILE A 49 4.97 9.29 0.09
N SER A 50 6.11 9.95 0.08
CA SER A 50 7.43 9.39 -0.24
C SER A 50 8.55 10.17 0.46
N ARG A 51 9.81 9.77 0.25
CA ARG A 51 10.99 10.42 0.86
C ARG A 51 11.29 11.81 0.30
N SER A 52 10.84 12.13 -0.92
CA SER A 52 11.17 13.36 -1.63
C SER A 52 9.92 13.97 -2.27
N LEU A 53 9.74 15.28 -2.10
CA LEU A 53 8.70 16.04 -2.78
C LEU A 53 8.91 16.05 -4.29
N ASP A 54 10.15 16.19 -4.76
CA ASP A 54 10.47 16.24 -6.19
C ASP A 54 10.00 14.97 -6.91
N SER A 55 10.09 13.80 -6.24
CA SER A 55 9.61 12.54 -6.81
C SER A 55 8.08 12.40 -6.81
N LEU A 56 7.37 13.20 -6.00
CA LEU A 56 5.90 13.19 -5.91
C LEU A 56 5.25 14.26 -6.78
N GLN A 57 5.96 15.35 -7.09
CA GLN A 57 5.38 16.47 -7.83
C GLN A 57 4.78 16.05 -9.18
N PRO A 58 5.45 15.25 -10.03
CA PRO A 58 4.84 14.78 -11.28
C PRO A 58 3.57 13.97 -11.04
N VAL A 59 3.57 13.09 -10.01
CA VAL A 59 2.39 12.29 -9.67
C VAL A 59 1.25 13.17 -9.17
N GLN A 60 1.54 14.16 -8.34
CA GLN A 60 0.54 15.12 -7.86
C GLN A 60 -0.14 15.88 -9.02
N GLU A 61 0.66 16.34 -9.99
CA GLU A 61 0.15 17.05 -11.18
C GLU A 61 -0.73 16.12 -12.04
N GLU A 62 -0.30 14.87 -12.25
CA GLU A 62 -1.05 13.86 -12.98
C GLU A 62 -2.41 13.54 -12.30
N LEU A 63 -2.43 13.45 -10.97
CA LEU A 63 -3.65 13.19 -10.23
C LEU A 63 -4.59 14.41 -10.23
N ALA A 64 -4.05 15.61 -10.11
CA ALA A 64 -4.82 16.85 -10.19
C ALA A 64 -5.55 16.97 -11.55
N ALA A 65 -4.95 16.50 -12.64
CA ALA A 65 -5.58 16.45 -13.95
C ALA A 65 -6.81 15.50 -14.00
N CYS A 66 -6.95 14.58 -13.04
CA CYS A 66 -8.16 13.76 -12.88
C CYS A 66 -9.31 14.51 -12.16
N GLY A 67 -9.12 15.76 -11.74
CA GLY A 67 -10.13 16.58 -11.08
C GLY A 67 -10.28 16.34 -9.57
N VAL A 68 -9.28 15.73 -8.94
CA VAL A 68 -9.24 15.47 -7.50
C VAL A 68 -8.16 16.31 -6.81
N VAL A 69 -8.25 16.44 -5.48
CA VAL A 69 -7.19 17.06 -4.68
C VAL A 69 -6.10 16.02 -4.45
N ALA A 70 -4.87 16.34 -4.89
CA ALA A 70 -3.68 15.56 -4.60
C ALA A 70 -2.69 16.42 -3.81
N LYS A 71 -2.20 15.93 -2.66
CA LYS A 71 -1.17 16.59 -1.86
C LYS A 71 0.03 15.68 -1.64
N ALA A 72 1.22 16.22 -1.86
CA ALA A 72 2.49 15.53 -1.69
C ALA A 72 3.11 15.84 -0.32
N TYR A 73 3.60 14.80 0.36
CA TYR A 73 4.25 14.90 1.66
C TYR A 73 5.56 14.13 1.66
N ALA A 74 6.66 14.83 1.99
CA ALA A 74 7.97 14.20 2.15
C ALA A 74 8.07 13.61 3.56
N VAL A 75 7.93 12.29 3.67
CA VAL A 75 8.12 11.54 4.92
C VAL A 75 9.02 10.34 4.64
N ASP A 76 10.19 10.30 5.28
CA ASP A 76 11.03 9.09 5.25
C ASP A 76 10.50 8.08 6.27
N LEU A 77 9.86 7.03 5.75
CA LEU A 77 9.27 5.96 6.55
C LEU A 77 10.32 5.00 7.14
N ALA A 78 11.54 4.99 6.61
CA ALA A 78 12.62 4.20 7.20
C ALA A 78 13.13 4.81 8.51
N HIS A 79 12.88 6.11 8.72
CA HIS A 79 13.20 6.80 9.97
C HIS A 79 12.02 6.70 10.93
N THR A 80 12.00 5.63 11.73
CA THR A 80 10.83 5.26 12.55
C THR A 80 10.66 6.13 13.81
N GLU A 81 11.72 6.81 14.28
CA GLU A 81 11.62 7.71 15.42
C GLU A 81 10.70 8.91 15.10
N GLY A 82 9.67 9.10 15.91
CA GLY A 82 8.67 10.17 15.72
C GLY A 82 7.78 10.03 14.49
N LEU A 83 7.81 8.91 13.77
CA LEU A 83 7.06 8.71 12.52
C LEU A 83 5.55 8.85 12.74
N GLN A 84 5.01 8.31 13.84
CA GLN A 84 3.59 8.45 14.16
C GLN A 84 3.16 9.93 14.21
N GLY A 85 3.97 10.80 14.81
CA GLY A 85 3.71 12.25 14.86
C GLY A 85 3.72 12.89 13.47
N ARG A 86 4.70 12.55 12.62
CA ARG A 86 4.76 13.05 11.23
C ARG A 86 3.56 12.63 10.40
N ILE A 87 3.07 11.41 10.58
CA ILE A 87 1.83 10.98 9.90
C ILE A 87 0.62 11.73 10.47
N ALA A 88 0.57 11.98 11.79
CA ALA A 88 -0.51 12.79 12.37
C ALA A 88 -0.53 14.23 11.83
N GLU A 89 0.63 14.85 11.57
CA GLU A 89 0.73 16.16 10.89
C GLU A 89 0.17 16.11 9.46
N VAL A 90 0.46 15.05 8.70
CA VAL A 90 -0.13 14.84 7.37
C VAL A 90 -1.66 14.77 7.46
N LEU A 91 -2.20 14.04 8.44
CA LEU A 91 -3.64 13.94 8.65
C LEU A 91 -4.28 15.27 9.06
N ALA A 92 -3.60 16.05 9.90
CA ALA A 92 -4.08 17.37 10.31
C ALA A 92 -4.19 18.34 9.12
N ASP A 93 -3.27 18.28 8.16
CA ASP A 93 -3.27 19.11 6.95
C ASP A 93 -4.20 18.57 5.85
N PHE A 94 -4.25 17.25 5.64
CA PHE A 94 -5.06 16.66 4.57
C PHE A 94 -6.52 16.45 4.97
N GLY A 95 -6.79 16.17 6.24
CA GLY A 95 -8.11 15.91 6.81
C GLY A 95 -8.45 14.43 6.93
N SER A 96 -9.74 14.15 7.20
CA SER A 96 -10.23 12.80 7.44
C SER A 96 -10.05 11.89 6.22
N LEU A 97 -9.76 10.61 6.47
CA LEU A 97 -9.54 9.57 5.47
C LEU A 97 -10.62 8.50 5.54
N SER A 98 -10.85 7.80 4.42
CA SER A 98 -11.58 6.53 4.40
C SER A 98 -10.70 5.36 3.90
N VAL A 99 -9.57 5.64 3.27
CA VAL A 99 -8.67 4.62 2.73
C VAL A 99 -7.23 4.93 3.11
N VAL A 100 -6.51 3.91 3.56
CA VAL A 100 -5.06 3.95 3.79
C VAL A 100 -4.40 2.80 3.06
N VAL A 101 -3.39 3.08 2.23
CA VAL A 101 -2.62 2.07 1.53
C VAL A 101 -1.18 2.11 2.00
N ASN A 102 -0.81 1.13 2.80
CA ASN A 102 0.56 0.88 3.23
C ASN A 102 1.29 0.07 2.15
N ASN A 103 1.90 0.79 1.20
CA ASN A 103 2.61 0.19 0.08
C ASN A 103 4.13 0.40 0.14
N ALA A 104 4.61 1.43 0.83
CA ALA A 104 6.04 1.67 0.96
C ALA A 104 6.77 0.43 1.48
N GLY A 105 7.89 0.12 0.85
CA GLY A 105 8.71 -1.03 1.22
C GLY A 105 9.95 -1.14 0.36
N MET A 106 10.87 -2.00 0.77
CA MET A 106 12.07 -2.34 0.04
C MET A 106 12.20 -3.85 -0.11
N GLY A 107 12.80 -4.27 -1.23
CA GLY A 107 13.33 -5.62 -1.40
C GLY A 107 14.74 -5.71 -0.80
N TYR A 108 15.11 -6.90 -0.40
CA TYR A 108 16.46 -7.23 0.02
C TYR A 108 16.76 -8.69 -0.31
N THR A 109 17.90 -8.92 -0.94
CA THR A 109 18.43 -10.25 -1.20
C THR A 109 19.76 -10.43 -0.48
N GLY A 110 19.93 -11.55 0.19
CA GLY A 110 21.15 -11.96 0.91
C GLY A 110 20.89 -13.23 1.71
N ALA A 111 21.87 -14.13 1.73
CA ALA A 111 21.78 -15.35 2.52
C ALA A 111 21.62 -15.02 4.02
N ILE A 112 20.75 -15.70 4.73
CA ILE A 112 20.49 -15.46 6.17
C ILE A 112 21.80 -15.53 6.98
N ALA A 113 22.68 -16.47 6.62
CA ALA A 113 23.93 -16.69 7.35
C ALA A 113 24.90 -15.50 7.31
N THR A 114 24.78 -14.61 6.31
CA THR A 114 25.70 -13.50 6.08
C THR A 114 25.00 -12.13 6.05
N THR A 115 23.67 -12.10 6.21
CA THR A 115 22.90 -10.84 6.24
C THR A 115 23.36 -9.98 7.44
N PRO A 116 23.88 -8.76 7.22
CA PRO A 116 24.23 -7.85 8.29
C PRO A 116 23.00 -7.46 9.12
N LEU A 117 23.18 -7.35 10.44
CA LEU A 117 22.08 -6.92 11.33
C LEU A 117 21.50 -5.57 10.94
N ALA A 118 22.33 -4.65 10.46
CA ALA A 118 21.89 -3.33 10.01
C ALA A 118 20.94 -3.42 8.79
N ASP A 119 21.22 -4.30 7.84
CA ASP A 119 20.35 -4.51 6.68
C ASP A 119 19.05 -5.20 7.07
N TRP A 120 19.15 -6.23 7.93
CA TRP A 120 17.97 -6.84 8.53
C TRP A 120 17.08 -5.79 9.20
N GLN A 121 17.64 -4.96 10.07
CA GLN A 121 16.88 -3.95 10.80
C GLN A 121 16.24 -2.93 9.84
N ARG A 122 16.98 -2.47 8.82
CA ARG A 122 16.44 -1.54 7.82
C ARG A 122 15.24 -2.11 7.07
N VAL A 123 15.27 -3.41 6.73
CA VAL A 123 14.14 -4.09 6.08
C VAL A 123 12.93 -4.15 7.03
N ILE A 124 13.15 -4.53 8.29
CA ILE A 124 12.08 -4.60 9.31
C ILE A 124 11.51 -3.20 9.58
N ASP A 125 12.37 -2.20 9.72
CA ASP A 125 11.93 -0.83 10.00
C ASP A 125 11.04 -0.29 8.90
N LEU A 126 11.43 -0.43 7.63
CA LEU A 126 10.63 0.10 6.53
C LEU A 126 9.40 -0.77 6.21
N ASN A 127 9.54 -2.11 6.19
CA ASN A 127 8.47 -2.99 5.72
C ASN A 127 7.43 -3.34 6.79
N LEU A 128 7.75 -3.17 8.07
CA LEU A 128 6.89 -3.58 9.18
C LEU A 128 6.71 -2.48 10.23
N THR A 129 7.79 -1.97 10.86
CA THR A 129 7.70 -0.99 11.94
C THR A 129 7.04 0.30 11.46
N SER A 130 7.40 0.78 10.26
CA SER A 130 6.79 1.97 9.67
C SER A 130 5.29 1.80 9.42
N VAL A 131 4.88 0.63 8.94
CA VAL A 131 3.47 0.29 8.71
C VAL A 131 2.70 0.29 10.02
N PHE A 132 3.26 -0.33 11.06
CA PHE A 132 2.66 -0.31 12.40
C PHE A 132 2.44 1.11 12.92
N GLN A 133 3.43 1.99 12.78
CA GLN A 133 3.31 3.40 13.22
C GLN A 133 2.33 4.21 12.36
N CYS A 134 2.29 3.97 11.05
CA CYS A 134 1.27 4.55 10.18
C CYS A 134 -0.15 4.12 10.61
N ILE A 135 -0.34 2.84 10.90
CA ILE A 135 -1.61 2.31 11.41
C ILE A 135 -2.00 3.01 12.71
N GLN A 136 -1.09 3.10 13.69
CA GLN A 136 -1.37 3.79 14.95
C GLN A 136 -1.78 5.25 14.76
N ALA A 137 -1.16 5.95 13.80
CA ALA A 137 -1.48 7.34 13.51
C ALA A 137 -2.86 7.53 12.86
N VAL A 138 -3.28 6.60 11.97
CA VAL A 138 -4.52 6.74 11.20
C VAL A 138 -5.76 6.19 11.92
N LEU A 139 -5.61 5.23 12.83
CA LEU A 139 -6.74 4.59 13.52
C LEU A 139 -7.67 5.57 14.23
N PRO A 140 -7.19 6.58 14.98
CA PRO A 140 -8.08 7.54 15.62
C PRO A 140 -8.99 8.28 14.62
N THR A 141 -8.44 8.68 13.48
CA THR A 141 -9.18 9.38 12.42
C THR A 141 -10.21 8.47 11.75
N LEU A 142 -9.83 7.21 11.43
CA LEU A 142 -10.75 6.24 10.84
C LEU A 142 -11.90 5.88 11.79
N ARG A 143 -11.61 5.64 13.09
CA ARG A 143 -12.63 5.36 14.11
C ARG A 143 -13.59 6.53 14.28
N ALA A 144 -13.07 7.75 14.39
CA ALA A 144 -13.88 8.96 14.49
C ALA A 144 -14.75 9.22 13.25
N GLY A 145 -14.27 8.82 12.07
CA GLY A 145 -14.98 8.89 10.80
C GLY A 145 -16.08 7.83 10.62
N GLY A 146 -16.16 6.82 11.50
CA GLY A 146 -17.13 5.74 11.39
C GLY A 146 -16.67 4.54 10.57
N GLY A 147 -15.36 4.41 10.30
CA GLY A 147 -14.76 3.27 9.62
C GLY A 147 -13.85 3.62 8.45
N GLY A 148 -13.57 2.64 7.62
CA GLY A 148 -12.70 2.79 6.46
C GLY A 148 -12.06 1.49 6.00
N THR A 149 -11.05 1.61 5.14
CA THR A 149 -10.30 0.45 4.64
C THR A 149 -8.80 0.69 4.73
N ILE A 150 -8.09 -0.20 5.39
CA ILE A 150 -6.62 -0.25 5.42
C ILE A 150 -6.18 -1.37 4.49
N VAL A 151 -5.36 -1.05 3.49
CA VAL A 151 -4.76 -2.02 2.57
C VAL A 151 -3.26 -2.10 2.84
N ASN A 152 -2.78 -3.28 3.17
CA ASN A 152 -1.36 -3.56 3.37
C ASN A 152 -0.80 -4.37 2.20
N ILE A 153 0.20 -3.82 1.49
CA ILE A 153 0.85 -4.51 0.38
C ILE A 153 1.96 -5.41 0.93
N SER A 154 1.67 -6.70 0.95
CA SER A 154 2.59 -7.76 1.31
C SER A 154 3.31 -8.31 0.07
N SER A 155 3.54 -9.61 0.01
CA SER A 155 4.17 -10.32 -1.11
C SER A 155 3.85 -11.80 -1.03
N VAL A 156 3.94 -12.51 -2.16
CA VAL A 156 3.98 -13.98 -2.18
C VAL A 156 5.12 -14.53 -1.32
N ALA A 157 6.22 -13.79 -1.14
CA ALA A 157 7.33 -14.14 -0.27
C ALA A 157 6.96 -14.23 1.23
N ALA A 158 5.79 -13.73 1.63
CA ALA A 158 5.22 -13.96 2.96
C ALA A 158 4.72 -15.41 3.16
N LYS A 159 4.45 -16.12 2.08
CA LYS A 159 3.81 -17.44 2.07
C LYS A 159 4.69 -18.54 1.45
N SER A 160 5.64 -18.14 0.63
CA SER A 160 6.56 -19.03 -0.09
C SER A 160 8.01 -18.68 0.23
N ALA A 161 8.86 -19.69 0.38
CA ALA A 161 10.27 -19.50 0.65
C ALA A 161 11.05 -19.37 -0.67
N PHE A 162 11.90 -18.34 -0.74
CA PHE A 162 12.84 -18.14 -1.85
C PHE A 162 14.25 -17.99 -1.25
N PRO A 163 15.28 -18.65 -1.81
CA PRO A 163 16.65 -18.44 -1.38
C PRO A 163 17.02 -16.96 -1.42
N ASP A 164 17.81 -16.52 -0.46
CA ASP A 164 18.32 -15.15 -0.30
C ASP A 164 17.25 -14.06 0.03
N TRP A 165 15.99 -14.39 0.12
CA TRP A 165 14.92 -13.44 0.46
C TRP A 165 14.54 -13.44 1.96
N GLY A 166 15.40 -13.93 2.85
CA GLY A 166 15.09 -14.18 4.26
C GLY A 166 14.53 -12.96 5.00
N ALA A 167 15.27 -11.86 5.06
CA ALA A 167 14.83 -10.64 5.76
C ALA A 167 13.52 -10.08 5.18
N TYR A 168 13.42 -10.03 3.85
CA TYR A 168 12.21 -9.57 3.16
C TYR A 168 11.01 -10.46 3.47
N SER A 169 11.14 -11.78 3.31
CA SER A 169 10.08 -12.75 3.57
C SER A 169 9.55 -12.66 5.00
N VAL A 170 10.45 -12.57 5.98
CA VAL A 170 10.08 -12.40 7.40
C VAL A 170 9.29 -11.11 7.60
N SER A 171 9.76 -9.98 7.04
CA SER A 171 9.05 -8.70 7.15
C SER A 171 7.63 -8.76 6.58
N LYS A 172 7.46 -9.41 5.41
CA LYS A 172 6.17 -9.53 4.73
C LYS A 172 5.25 -10.56 5.41
N ALA A 173 5.79 -11.64 5.96
CA ALA A 173 5.03 -12.59 6.77
C ALA A 173 4.53 -11.96 8.08
N ALA A 174 5.38 -11.18 8.75
CA ALA A 174 4.99 -10.43 9.94
C ALA A 174 3.90 -9.38 9.63
N LEU A 175 3.96 -8.72 8.48
CA LEU A 175 2.92 -7.79 8.02
C LEU A 175 1.57 -8.49 7.80
N VAL A 176 1.56 -9.71 7.26
CA VAL A 176 0.33 -10.52 7.14
C VAL A 176 -0.25 -10.83 8.53
N ALA A 177 0.60 -11.23 9.49
CA ALA A 177 0.16 -11.51 10.85
C ALA A 177 -0.41 -10.26 11.54
N LEU A 178 0.28 -9.11 11.42
CA LEU A 178 -0.18 -7.81 11.92
C LEU A 178 -1.56 -7.45 11.34
N SER A 179 -1.73 -7.62 10.04
CA SER A 179 -2.98 -7.30 9.35
C SER A 179 -4.15 -8.14 9.85
N ARG A 180 -3.94 -9.44 10.11
CA ARG A 180 -4.96 -10.33 10.64
C ARG A 180 -5.41 -9.95 12.06
N VAL A 181 -4.45 -9.62 12.93
CA VAL A 181 -4.77 -9.15 14.29
C VAL A 181 -5.56 -7.85 14.22
N LEU A 182 -5.08 -6.87 13.44
CA LEU A 182 -5.73 -5.59 13.25
C LEU A 182 -7.16 -5.73 12.72
N ALA A 183 -7.40 -6.66 11.78
CA ALA A 183 -8.73 -6.91 11.23
C ALA A 183 -9.74 -7.34 12.31
N VAL A 184 -9.30 -8.14 13.27
CA VAL A 184 -10.15 -8.59 14.39
C VAL A 184 -10.39 -7.44 15.37
N GLU A 185 -9.35 -6.70 15.75
CA GLU A 185 -9.42 -5.61 16.71
C GLU A 185 -10.29 -4.45 16.23
N GLU A 186 -10.24 -4.12 14.93
CA GLU A 186 -10.89 -2.94 14.37
C GLU A 186 -12.26 -3.20 13.72
N ARG A 187 -12.70 -4.44 13.67
CA ARG A 187 -13.99 -4.82 13.06
C ARG A 187 -15.19 -4.08 13.69
N SER A 188 -15.20 -3.93 15.00
CA SER A 188 -16.28 -3.22 15.72
C SER A 188 -16.31 -1.72 15.42
N HIS A 189 -15.23 -1.16 14.91
CA HIS A 189 -15.11 0.24 14.48
C HIS A 189 -15.44 0.45 13.00
N GLY A 190 -15.91 -0.58 12.29
CA GLY A 190 -16.22 -0.50 10.87
C GLY A 190 -14.99 -0.39 9.96
N ILE A 191 -13.79 -0.71 10.48
CA ILE A 191 -12.54 -0.67 9.70
C ILE A 191 -12.28 -2.05 9.10
N ARG A 192 -12.15 -2.09 7.78
CA ARG A 192 -11.76 -3.28 7.02
C ARG A 192 -10.25 -3.28 6.82
N VAL A 193 -9.63 -4.43 6.99
CA VAL A 193 -8.19 -4.61 6.73
C VAL A 193 -8.01 -5.64 5.63
N VAL A 194 -7.28 -5.24 4.60
CA VAL A 194 -7.03 -6.04 3.40
C VAL A 194 -5.52 -6.26 3.27
N THR A 195 -5.12 -7.51 3.10
CA THR A 195 -3.73 -7.86 2.74
C THR A 195 -3.70 -8.27 1.28
N VAL A 196 -2.90 -7.57 0.47
CA VAL A 196 -2.65 -7.93 -0.92
C VAL A 196 -1.22 -8.45 -1.03
N SER A 197 -1.08 -9.69 -1.48
CA SER A 197 0.21 -10.39 -1.63
C SER A 197 0.50 -10.65 -3.13
N PRO A 198 1.12 -9.70 -3.84
CA PRO A 198 1.48 -9.90 -5.24
C PRO A 198 2.65 -10.88 -5.38
N GLY A 199 2.68 -11.62 -6.50
CA GLY A 199 3.90 -12.22 -7.03
C GLY A 199 4.84 -11.15 -7.59
N ALA A 200 5.71 -11.52 -8.53
CA ALA A 200 6.62 -10.56 -9.13
C ALA A 200 5.86 -9.49 -9.93
N VAL A 201 6.18 -8.23 -9.66
CA VAL A 201 5.61 -7.04 -10.32
C VAL A 201 6.72 -6.24 -10.96
N ASN A 202 6.60 -5.87 -12.22
CA ASN A 202 7.60 -5.09 -12.94
C ASN A 202 7.66 -3.66 -12.41
N THR A 203 8.51 -3.43 -11.44
CA THR A 203 8.70 -2.15 -10.75
C THR A 203 10.17 -1.86 -10.53
N PRO A 204 10.56 -0.60 -10.25
CA PRO A 204 11.94 -0.24 -9.90
C PRO A 204 12.48 -0.86 -8.61
N ILE A 205 11.74 -1.71 -7.90
CA ILE A 205 12.27 -2.47 -6.76
C ILE A 205 13.41 -3.41 -7.17
N TRP A 206 13.35 -3.92 -8.42
CA TRP A 206 14.34 -4.79 -9.01
C TRP A 206 15.63 -4.08 -9.44
N ASP A 207 15.61 -2.73 -9.49
CA ASP A 207 16.73 -1.88 -9.92
C ASP A 207 17.47 -1.26 -8.73
N THR A 208 17.22 -1.75 -7.51
CA THR A 208 17.86 -1.23 -6.29
C THR A 208 19.10 -2.02 -5.95
N ASP A 209 20.09 -1.37 -5.35
CA ASP A 209 21.33 -2.01 -4.89
C ASP A 209 21.11 -3.13 -3.86
N THR A 210 19.91 -3.20 -3.27
CA THR A 210 19.56 -4.18 -2.24
C THR A 210 18.93 -5.45 -2.80
N VAL A 211 18.66 -5.50 -4.11
CA VAL A 211 18.06 -6.66 -4.79
C VAL A 211 18.99 -7.14 -5.89
N GLN A 212 19.46 -8.37 -5.73
CA GLN A 212 20.27 -9.09 -6.71
C GLN A 212 19.43 -10.24 -7.25
N ALA A 213 18.69 -9.99 -8.33
CA ALA A 213 17.84 -11.01 -8.94
C ALA A 213 17.71 -10.73 -10.44
N ASP A 214 17.97 -11.75 -11.24
CA ASP A 214 17.84 -11.70 -12.69
C ASP A 214 16.61 -12.48 -13.12
N PHE A 215 15.51 -11.75 -13.32
CA PHE A 215 14.22 -12.30 -13.76
C PHE A 215 13.76 -11.69 -15.07
N ASP A 216 13.10 -12.48 -15.90
CA ASP A 216 12.42 -11.97 -17.10
C ASP A 216 11.23 -11.08 -16.69
N ARG A 217 11.40 -9.78 -16.82
CA ARG A 217 10.38 -8.80 -16.47
C ARG A 217 9.14 -8.84 -17.35
N SER A 218 9.22 -9.43 -18.54
CA SER A 218 8.08 -9.56 -19.44
C SER A 218 6.99 -10.50 -18.92
N SER A 219 7.37 -11.44 -18.03
CA SER A 219 6.46 -12.37 -17.38
C SER A 219 5.86 -11.86 -16.07
N MET A 220 6.32 -10.70 -15.57
CA MET A 220 5.82 -10.11 -14.33
C MET A 220 4.46 -9.43 -14.50
N LEU A 221 3.74 -9.28 -13.39
CA LEU A 221 2.56 -8.42 -13.34
C LEU A 221 2.93 -6.96 -13.62
N SER A 222 2.03 -6.20 -14.23
CA SER A 222 2.16 -4.75 -14.26
C SER A 222 1.68 -4.13 -12.94
N PRO A 223 2.21 -2.96 -12.53
CA PRO A 223 1.71 -2.22 -11.37
C PRO A 223 0.22 -1.89 -11.47
N GLU A 224 -0.29 -1.66 -12.67
CA GLU A 224 -1.68 -1.30 -12.95
C GLU A 224 -2.64 -2.47 -12.61
N VAL A 225 -2.25 -3.71 -12.91
CA VAL A 225 -3.04 -4.90 -12.55
C VAL A 225 -3.16 -5.04 -11.04
N VAL A 226 -2.07 -4.80 -10.30
CA VAL A 226 -2.10 -4.77 -8.83
C VAL A 226 -2.99 -3.63 -8.33
N ALA A 227 -2.89 -2.45 -8.91
CA ALA A 227 -3.68 -1.28 -8.54
C ALA A 227 -5.18 -1.49 -8.76
N GLN A 228 -5.58 -2.09 -9.88
CA GLN A 228 -6.98 -2.44 -10.15
C GLN A 228 -7.51 -3.47 -9.14
N THR A 229 -6.68 -4.45 -8.78
CA THR A 229 -7.04 -5.43 -7.75
C THR A 229 -7.25 -4.76 -6.39
N VAL A 230 -6.34 -3.87 -5.98
CA VAL A 230 -6.49 -3.07 -4.74
C VAL A 230 -7.75 -2.23 -4.78
N LEU A 231 -8.00 -1.51 -5.87
CA LEU A 231 -9.21 -0.69 -6.03
C LEU A 231 -10.48 -1.54 -5.90
N HIS A 232 -10.49 -2.73 -6.50
CA HIS A 232 -11.63 -3.66 -6.38
C HIS A 232 -11.92 -4.02 -4.91
N THR A 233 -10.91 -4.31 -4.11
CA THR A 233 -11.10 -4.61 -2.68
C THR A 233 -11.65 -3.42 -1.89
N ILE A 234 -11.23 -2.21 -2.22
CA ILE A 234 -11.70 -0.97 -1.60
C ILE A 234 -13.16 -0.70 -1.95
N LEU A 235 -13.55 -0.94 -3.20
CA LEU A 235 -14.90 -0.65 -3.70
C LEU A 235 -15.94 -1.72 -3.37
N LEU A 236 -15.61 -2.77 -2.65
CA LEU A 236 -16.60 -3.74 -2.15
C LEU A 236 -17.61 -3.05 -1.24
N PRO A 237 -18.87 -3.50 -1.23
CA PRO A 237 -19.89 -2.97 -0.32
C PRO A 237 -19.46 -3.14 1.15
N SER A 238 -19.94 -2.27 2.03
CA SER A 238 -19.48 -2.18 3.43
C SER A 238 -19.62 -3.47 4.23
N GLN A 239 -20.58 -4.33 3.85
CA GLN A 239 -20.80 -5.63 4.49
C GLN A 239 -19.81 -6.73 4.05
N ALA A 240 -18.93 -6.45 3.08
CA ALA A 240 -17.97 -7.43 2.55
C ALA A 240 -16.53 -6.94 2.66
N VAL A 241 -15.61 -7.86 2.90
CA VAL A 241 -14.16 -7.63 2.88
C VAL A 241 -13.44 -8.82 2.28
N ILE A 242 -12.42 -8.55 1.47
CA ILE A 242 -11.41 -9.54 1.08
C ILE A 242 -10.25 -9.35 2.05
N GLU A 243 -10.13 -10.23 3.06
CA GLU A 243 -9.10 -10.07 4.11
C GLU A 243 -7.68 -10.38 3.59
N ASP A 244 -7.55 -11.36 2.71
CA ASP A 244 -6.25 -11.81 2.17
C ASP A 244 -6.42 -12.19 0.69
N LEU A 245 -5.59 -11.62 -0.16
CA LEU A 245 -5.60 -11.87 -1.60
C LEU A 245 -4.18 -12.09 -2.11
N THR A 246 -3.97 -13.19 -2.83
CA THR A 246 -2.73 -13.45 -3.56
C THR A 246 -2.98 -13.26 -5.05
N LEU A 247 -2.17 -12.39 -5.67
CA LEU A 247 -2.23 -12.09 -7.10
C LEU A 247 -0.94 -12.56 -7.77
N MET A 248 -1.03 -13.52 -8.67
CA MET A 248 0.14 -14.13 -9.32
C MET A 248 0.15 -13.84 -10.82
N PRO A 249 1.33 -13.78 -11.46
CA PRO A 249 1.42 -13.93 -12.90
C PRO A 249 0.74 -15.26 -13.33
N ALA A 250 0.03 -15.26 -14.46
CA ALA A 250 -0.67 -16.47 -14.93
C ALA A 250 0.30 -17.65 -15.20
N GLY A 251 1.57 -17.35 -15.50
CA GLY A 251 2.63 -18.34 -15.66
C GLY A 251 3.18 -18.94 -14.36
N GLY A 252 2.73 -18.47 -13.19
CA GLY A 252 3.20 -18.92 -11.88
C GLY A 252 4.21 -17.96 -11.23
N ALA A 253 4.85 -18.43 -10.14
CA ALA A 253 5.95 -17.73 -9.52
C ALA A 253 7.21 -17.81 -10.42
N LEU A 254 7.94 -16.71 -10.52
CA LEU A 254 9.22 -16.66 -11.24
C LEU A 254 10.32 -17.29 -10.43
#